data_9d9fffc25101b093de6e8e5f9b3a21d6
#
_entry.id   9d9fffc25101b093de6e8e5f9b3a21d6
#
_cell.length_a   1.000
_cell.length_b   1.000
_cell.length_c   1.000
_cell.angle_alpha   90.00
_cell.angle_beta   90.00
_cell.angle_gamma   90.00
#
_symmetry.space_group_name_H-M   'P 1'
#
loop_
_entity.id
_entity.type
_entity.pdbx_description
1 polymer ?
#
loop_
_entity_poly.entity_id
_entity_poly.type
_entity_poly.pdbx_seq_one_letter_code
_entity_poly.pdbx_strand_id
1 'polypeptide(L)'
;MKKYFIGALAVLAVFTACRRRAAAPRPTIPLVLAVSADTLGAGHIATRAGHIGAAGSVAIIGDPSDAISLAQYLRSSDSRDNIDGRYNRDSLPDFAGECFEVILDAYNEPYSHFVTEGPDAREHMDSLREVAVRNALFAWDSTSVRTPAKILVFTSPLQAEYGLFDVDTLQQLTGGRSLLLTSADAMLEDAYSRGSRHILVWTGAKTRASGAWQAVFARKGWEDATLSVLSPPDALDIRTELRSLLRQYRSEGRKLDVILLDTYQAQPSYLASELDIIRQAGTEEDASFDRMLSRDFYFVEPRSALAKAVYDVLRSGNLFTHRIARPLVRYYLTEESVQGGLVLEEADASYVESAYVQDFR
;
A
#
# COMPACT_ATOMS: atom_id res chain seq x y z
N MET A 1 -13.99 -40.37 -41.45
CA MET A 1 -14.55 -39.17 -40.81
C MET A 1 -14.69 -39.25 -39.27
N LYS A 2 -14.12 -40.22 -38.56
CA LYS A 2 -14.26 -40.35 -37.08
C LYS A 2 -12.98 -39.98 -36.29
N LYS A 3 -11.86 -39.68 -36.95
CA LYS A 3 -10.56 -39.35 -36.25
C LYS A 3 -10.35 -37.84 -35.97
N TYR A 4 -11.14 -36.98 -36.56
CA TYR A 4 -10.97 -35.52 -36.35
C TYR A 4 -11.85 -34.94 -35.23
N PHE A 5 -12.82 -35.71 -34.73
CA PHE A 5 -13.73 -35.23 -33.67
C PHE A 5 -13.15 -35.35 -32.27
N ILE A 6 -12.16 -36.24 -32.05
CA ILE A 6 -11.54 -36.42 -30.73
C ILE A 6 -10.50 -35.33 -30.44
N GLY A 7 -9.84 -34.83 -31.50
CA GLY A 7 -8.86 -33.73 -31.34
C GLY A 7 -9.50 -32.39 -30.97
N ALA A 8 -10.69 -32.10 -31.51
CA ALA A 8 -11.39 -30.84 -31.21
C ALA A 8 -11.96 -30.79 -29.77
N LEU A 9 -12.38 -31.94 -29.21
CA LEU A 9 -12.86 -32.00 -27.83
C LEU A 9 -11.74 -31.86 -26.80
N ALA A 10 -10.53 -32.39 -27.09
CA ALA A 10 -9.37 -32.26 -26.20
C ALA A 10 -8.85 -30.82 -26.15
N VAL A 11 -8.87 -30.08 -27.28
CA VAL A 11 -8.47 -28.67 -27.31
C VAL A 11 -9.50 -27.79 -26.59
N LEU A 12 -10.80 -28.08 -26.69
CA LEU A 12 -11.83 -27.34 -25.93
C LEU A 12 -11.73 -27.57 -24.42
N ALA A 13 -11.31 -28.77 -23.99
CA ALA A 13 -11.16 -29.09 -22.57
C ALA A 13 -9.93 -28.38 -21.94
N VAL A 14 -8.88 -28.10 -22.71
CA VAL A 14 -7.71 -27.36 -22.24
C VAL A 14 -8.02 -25.86 -22.10
N PHE A 15 -8.84 -25.28 -22.97
CA PHE A 15 -9.25 -23.88 -22.85
C PHE A 15 -10.27 -23.62 -21.72
N THR A 16 -11.00 -24.65 -21.27
CA THR A 16 -11.92 -24.51 -20.13
C THR A 16 -11.22 -24.66 -18.77
N ALA A 17 -10.07 -25.29 -18.70
CA ALA A 17 -9.30 -25.47 -17.46
C ALA A 17 -8.55 -24.19 -17.01
N CYS A 18 -8.33 -23.22 -17.91
CA CYS A 18 -7.67 -21.94 -17.61
C CYS A 18 -8.60 -20.77 -17.27
N ARG A 19 -9.92 -21.00 -17.12
CA ARG A 19 -10.76 -19.97 -16.50
C ARG A 19 -10.40 -19.89 -15.04
N ARG A 20 -9.51 -18.93 -14.69
CA ARG A 20 -9.30 -18.48 -13.31
C ARG A 20 -10.69 -18.32 -12.69
N ARG A 21 -10.95 -19.05 -11.60
CA ARG A 21 -12.08 -18.72 -10.73
C ARG A 21 -11.88 -17.26 -10.32
N ALA A 22 -12.65 -16.36 -10.88
CA ALA A 22 -12.82 -15.04 -10.30
C ALA A 22 -13.12 -15.26 -8.82
N ALA A 23 -12.38 -14.63 -7.94
CA ALA A 23 -12.68 -14.69 -6.51
C ALA A 23 -14.17 -14.38 -6.35
N ALA A 24 -14.87 -15.18 -5.56
CA ALA A 24 -16.29 -14.94 -5.32
C ALA A 24 -16.44 -13.50 -4.82
N PRO A 25 -17.40 -12.72 -5.35
CA PRO A 25 -17.61 -11.36 -4.92
C PRO A 25 -17.80 -11.33 -3.41
N ARG A 26 -17.04 -10.51 -2.71
CA ARG A 26 -17.18 -10.33 -1.26
C ARG A 26 -18.53 -9.67 -0.99
N PRO A 27 -19.30 -10.14 -0.01
CA PRO A 27 -20.51 -9.44 0.39
C PRO A 27 -20.15 -8.07 0.95
N THR A 28 -20.93 -7.05 0.61
CA THR A 28 -20.83 -5.71 1.18
C THR A 28 -21.08 -5.76 2.69
N ILE A 29 -20.23 -5.13 3.48
CA ILE A 29 -20.40 -5.11 4.94
C ILE A 29 -21.59 -4.22 5.35
N PRO A 30 -22.24 -4.52 6.50
CA PRO A 30 -23.41 -3.76 6.96
C PRO A 30 -23.13 -2.26 7.10
N LEU A 31 -21.94 -1.87 7.55
CA LEU A 31 -21.55 -0.47 7.70
C LEU A 31 -21.65 0.31 6.38
N VAL A 32 -21.19 -0.24 5.26
CA VAL A 32 -21.27 0.41 3.94
C VAL A 32 -22.73 0.66 3.55
N LEU A 33 -23.61 -0.32 3.78
CA LEU A 33 -25.04 -0.19 3.48
C LEU A 33 -25.70 0.84 4.38
N ALA A 34 -25.40 0.83 5.68
CA ALA A 34 -25.93 1.80 6.63
C ALA A 34 -25.50 3.23 6.29
N VAL A 35 -24.22 3.44 6.01
CA VAL A 35 -23.68 4.76 5.62
C VAL A 35 -24.27 5.22 4.31
N SER A 36 -24.38 4.37 3.29
CA SER A 36 -24.96 4.78 2.00
C SER A 36 -26.44 5.16 2.06
N ALA A 37 -27.17 4.64 3.04
CA ALA A 37 -28.58 4.98 3.29
C ALA A 37 -28.75 6.27 4.13
N ASP A 38 -27.70 6.71 4.84
CA ASP A 38 -27.74 7.91 5.70
C ASP A 38 -27.46 9.18 4.89
N THR A 39 -28.50 9.83 4.41
CA THR A 39 -28.37 11.03 3.56
C THR A 39 -28.04 12.32 4.34
N LEU A 40 -28.08 12.32 5.66
CA LEU A 40 -27.86 13.51 6.50
C LEU A 40 -26.53 13.46 7.29
N GLY A 41 -26.05 12.27 7.65
CA GLY A 41 -24.84 12.06 8.44
C GLY A 41 -23.67 11.57 7.59
N ALA A 42 -23.17 10.39 7.91
CA ALA A 42 -21.97 9.81 7.29
C ALA A 42 -22.10 9.63 5.76
N GLY A 43 -23.27 9.30 5.24
CA GLY A 43 -23.50 9.20 3.81
C GLY A 43 -23.43 10.54 3.09
N HIS A 44 -23.83 11.64 3.74
CA HIS A 44 -23.65 13.00 3.22
C HIS A 44 -22.14 13.35 3.13
N ILE A 45 -21.34 12.97 4.12
CA ILE A 45 -19.89 13.14 4.09
C ILE A 45 -19.31 12.43 2.86
N ALA A 46 -19.65 11.16 2.65
CA ALA A 46 -19.17 10.37 1.51
C ALA A 46 -19.63 10.97 0.16
N THR A 47 -20.86 11.50 0.07
CA THR A 47 -21.37 12.18 -1.14
C THR A 47 -20.57 13.44 -1.46
N ARG A 48 -20.20 14.23 -0.46
CA ARG A 48 -19.38 15.45 -0.64
C ARG A 48 -17.98 15.12 -1.19
N ALA A 49 -17.44 13.95 -0.89
CA ALA A 49 -16.19 13.49 -1.47
C ALA A 49 -16.19 13.41 -3.00
N GLY A 50 -17.35 13.42 -3.65
CA GLY A 50 -17.50 13.48 -5.11
C GLY A 50 -17.18 14.82 -5.76
N HIS A 51 -17.05 15.88 -4.97
CA HIS A 51 -16.86 17.26 -5.46
C HIS A 51 -15.53 17.89 -5.05
N ILE A 52 -14.57 17.07 -4.59
CA ILE A 52 -13.27 17.54 -4.14
C ILE A 52 -12.36 17.73 -5.36
N GLY A 53 -11.93 18.98 -5.57
CA GLY A 53 -10.97 19.35 -6.59
C GLY A 53 -9.54 19.47 -6.07
N ALA A 54 -8.72 20.23 -6.78
CA ALA A 54 -7.31 20.48 -6.43
C ALA A 54 -7.12 21.02 -5.00
N ALA A 55 -8.08 21.71 -4.41
CA ALA A 55 -8.02 22.24 -3.05
C ALA A 55 -8.14 21.17 -1.95
N GLY A 56 -8.52 19.94 -2.29
CA GLY A 56 -8.60 18.83 -1.33
C GLY A 56 -7.24 18.43 -0.79
N SER A 57 -7.23 17.77 0.37
CA SER A 57 -6.01 17.22 0.98
C SER A 57 -5.62 15.85 0.38
N VAL A 58 -4.44 15.38 0.72
CA VAL A 58 -4.01 13.99 0.56
C VAL A 58 -4.05 13.35 1.94
N ALA A 59 -4.98 12.43 2.19
CA ALA A 59 -5.05 11.71 3.45
C ALA A 59 -4.13 10.49 3.42
N ILE A 60 -3.28 10.36 4.43
CA ILE A 60 -2.43 9.20 4.67
C ILE A 60 -3.02 8.45 5.85
N ILE A 61 -3.36 7.19 5.65
CA ILE A 61 -4.12 6.38 6.60
C ILE A 61 -3.35 5.10 6.91
N GLY A 62 -3.09 4.84 8.19
CA GLY A 62 -2.41 3.61 8.58
C GLY A 62 -1.90 3.56 10.01
N ASP A 63 -1.11 2.53 10.28
CA ASP A 63 -0.37 2.41 11.52
C ASP A 63 0.52 3.66 11.72
N PRO A 64 0.58 4.25 12.92
CA PRO A 64 1.24 5.54 13.16
C PRO A 64 2.67 5.63 12.60
N SER A 65 3.52 4.64 12.88
CA SER A 65 4.92 4.65 12.43
C SER A 65 5.04 4.71 10.89
N ASP A 66 4.20 3.99 10.18
CA ASP A 66 4.21 3.90 8.73
C ASP A 66 3.67 5.20 8.10
N ALA A 67 2.55 5.69 8.62
CA ALA A 67 1.92 6.91 8.13
C ALA A 67 2.79 8.15 8.35
N ILE A 68 3.44 8.28 9.51
CA ILE A 68 4.38 9.36 9.81
C ILE A 68 5.59 9.28 8.88
N SER A 69 6.19 8.09 8.72
CA SER A 69 7.35 7.89 7.86
C SER A 69 7.07 8.30 6.41
N LEU A 70 5.89 7.95 5.88
CA LEU A 70 5.45 8.37 4.56
C LEU A 70 5.26 9.89 4.47
N ALA A 71 4.57 10.48 5.45
CA ALA A 71 4.30 11.92 5.48
C ALA A 71 5.58 12.75 5.50
N GLN A 72 6.57 12.35 6.30
CA GLN A 72 7.88 12.99 6.36
C GLN A 72 8.64 12.86 5.02
N TYR A 73 8.56 11.70 4.39
CA TYR A 73 9.15 11.48 3.07
C TYR A 73 8.51 12.40 2.01
N LEU A 74 7.18 12.44 1.93
CA LEU A 74 6.45 13.30 0.98
C LEU A 74 6.72 14.78 1.21
N ARG A 75 6.81 15.21 2.50
CA ARG A 75 7.12 16.60 2.86
C ARG A 75 8.47 17.07 2.35
N SER A 76 9.45 16.17 2.27
CA SER A 76 10.85 16.47 1.93
C SER A 76 11.28 15.99 0.54
N SER A 77 10.41 15.29 -0.18
CA SER A 77 10.73 14.76 -1.53
C SER A 77 11.03 15.91 -2.49
N ASP A 78 12.19 15.80 -3.14
CA ASP A 78 12.66 16.70 -4.21
C ASP A 78 13.38 15.80 -5.23
N SER A 79 12.61 15.12 -6.04
CA SER A 79 13.08 14.15 -7.03
C SER A 79 12.69 14.53 -8.45
N ARG A 80 11.76 15.48 -8.58
CA ARG A 80 11.18 15.90 -9.85
C ARG A 80 11.25 17.41 -10.01
N ASP A 81 11.40 17.85 -11.22
CA ASP A 81 11.22 19.24 -11.61
C ASP A 81 9.74 19.60 -11.56
N ASN A 82 9.41 20.63 -10.78
CA ASN A 82 8.02 21.06 -10.57
C ASN A 82 7.38 21.70 -11.81
N ILE A 83 8.15 21.99 -12.83
CA ILE A 83 7.66 22.59 -14.10
C ILE A 83 7.31 21.48 -15.10
N ASP A 84 8.30 20.64 -15.44
CA ASP A 84 8.11 19.64 -16.49
C ASP A 84 7.85 18.22 -15.96
N GLY A 85 8.06 17.97 -14.66
CA GLY A 85 7.82 16.70 -13.97
C GLY A 85 8.85 15.61 -14.28
N ARG A 86 9.96 15.96 -14.90
CA ARG A 86 11.06 15.03 -15.14
C ARG A 86 11.81 14.75 -13.85
N TYR A 87 12.50 13.62 -13.81
CA TYR A 87 13.38 13.29 -12.69
C TYR A 87 14.59 14.23 -12.69
N ASN A 88 14.48 15.32 -11.93
CA ASN A 88 15.52 16.31 -11.73
C ASN A 88 15.19 17.11 -10.46
N ARG A 89 16.17 17.29 -9.59
CA ARG A 89 16.00 18.12 -8.39
C ARG A 89 16.04 19.59 -8.78
N ASP A 90 15.04 20.36 -8.34
CA ASP A 90 14.97 21.79 -8.57
C ASP A 90 15.01 22.63 -7.29
N SER A 91 15.24 21.97 -6.13
CA SER A 91 15.29 22.57 -4.79
C SER A 91 13.92 23.01 -4.26
N LEU A 92 12.83 22.64 -4.94
CA LEU A 92 11.47 22.79 -4.45
C LEU A 92 10.91 21.41 -4.12
N PRO A 93 10.15 21.26 -3.03
CA PRO A 93 9.50 19.98 -2.76
C PRO A 93 8.55 19.57 -3.89
N ASP A 94 8.59 18.30 -4.31
CA ASP A 94 7.72 17.73 -5.35
C ASP A 94 6.23 18.01 -5.10
N PHE A 95 5.83 18.15 -3.86
CA PHE A 95 4.47 18.36 -3.38
C PHE A 95 4.25 19.79 -2.86
N ALA A 96 4.94 20.78 -3.41
CA ALA A 96 4.79 22.17 -2.98
C ALA A 96 3.32 22.59 -2.98
N GLY A 97 2.88 23.19 -1.86
CA GLY A 97 1.50 23.67 -1.67
C GLY A 97 0.47 22.62 -1.31
N GLU A 98 0.81 21.33 -1.31
CA GLU A 98 -0.11 20.26 -0.90
C GLU A 98 -0.28 20.22 0.63
N CYS A 99 -1.45 19.72 1.06
CA CYS A 99 -1.75 19.43 2.46
C CYS A 99 -1.87 17.92 2.64
N PHE A 100 -1.05 17.37 3.53
CA PHE A 100 -1.12 15.98 3.97
C PHE A 100 -1.84 15.93 5.32
N GLU A 101 -2.98 15.25 5.36
CA GLU A 101 -3.71 14.95 6.59
C GLU A 101 -3.42 13.49 6.96
N VAL A 102 -2.68 13.29 8.04
CA VAL A 102 -2.18 11.98 8.45
C VAL A 102 -3.10 11.42 9.53
N ILE A 103 -3.87 10.41 9.20
CA ILE A 103 -4.76 9.71 10.12
C ILE A 103 -4.00 8.54 10.71
N LEU A 104 -3.55 8.73 11.94
CA LEU A 104 -2.82 7.76 12.73
C LEU A 104 -3.85 6.88 13.44
N ASP A 105 -4.02 5.67 12.93
CA ASP A 105 -5.01 4.74 13.48
C ASP A 105 -4.49 4.00 14.72
N ALA A 106 -4.14 4.78 15.76
CA ALA A 106 -3.56 4.28 16.98
C ALA A 106 -4.51 3.35 17.77
N TYR A 107 -5.82 3.52 17.60
CA TYR A 107 -6.81 2.67 18.26
C TYR A 107 -6.81 1.23 17.71
N ASN A 108 -6.58 1.06 16.41
CA ASN A 108 -6.66 -0.24 15.74
C ASN A 108 -5.30 -0.86 15.39
N GLU A 109 -4.17 -0.21 15.76
CA GLU A 109 -2.84 -0.73 15.49
C GLU A 109 -2.43 -1.91 16.40
N PRO A 110 -1.57 -2.78 15.94
CA PRO A 110 -1.17 -2.97 14.56
C PRO A 110 -2.23 -3.76 13.77
N TYR A 111 -2.49 -3.39 12.54
CA TYR A 111 -3.51 -4.11 11.72
C TYR A 111 -3.26 -5.61 11.56
N SER A 112 -2.05 -6.05 11.78
CA SER A 112 -1.70 -7.48 11.76
C SER A 112 -2.40 -8.28 12.86
N HIS A 113 -2.94 -7.65 13.91
CA HIS A 113 -3.69 -8.37 14.93
C HIS A 113 -5.06 -8.85 14.45
N PHE A 114 -5.64 -8.23 13.42
CA PHE A 114 -6.86 -8.73 12.78
C PHE A 114 -6.62 -10.03 12.01
N VAL A 115 -5.37 -10.38 11.70
CA VAL A 115 -5.04 -11.64 11.04
C VAL A 115 -4.96 -12.73 12.10
N THR A 116 -6.01 -13.53 12.19
CA THR A 116 -6.16 -14.63 13.16
C THR A 116 -6.48 -15.92 12.42
N GLU A 117 -6.29 -17.04 13.10
CA GLU A 117 -6.69 -18.37 12.63
C GLU A 117 -7.92 -18.83 13.41
N GLY A 118 -8.69 -19.74 12.85
CA GLY A 118 -9.84 -20.34 13.52
C GLY A 118 -11.19 -19.81 13.07
N PRO A 119 -12.27 -20.11 13.82
CA PRO A 119 -13.66 -19.83 13.42
C PRO A 119 -13.95 -18.32 13.29
N ASP A 120 -13.28 -17.49 14.09
CA ASP A 120 -13.54 -16.05 14.18
C ASP A 120 -12.69 -15.23 13.19
N ALA A 121 -11.82 -15.87 12.40
CA ALA A 121 -10.91 -15.20 11.47
C ALA A 121 -11.66 -14.29 10.49
N ARG A 122 -12.85 -14.72 10.03
CA ARG A 122 -13.68 -13.92 9.13
C ARG A 122 -14.22 -12.65 9.80
N GLU A 123 -14.68 -12.74 11.04
CA GLU A 123 -15.21 -11.61 11.80
C GLU A 123 -14.12 -10.56 12.04
N HIS A 124 -12.91 -10.98 12.40
CA HIS A 124 -11.76 -10.08 12.54
C HIS A 124 -11.41 -9.38 11.22
N MET A 125 -11.48 -10.10 10.10
CA MET A 125 -11.25 -9.46 8.80
C MET A 125 -12.39 -8.51 8.39
N ASP A 126 -13.64 -8.81 8.73
CA ASP A 126 -14.75 -7.90 8.52
C ASP A 126 -14.62 -6.65 9.41
N SER A 127 -14.08 -6.77 10.62
CA SER A 127 -13.73 -5.62 11.47
C SER A 127 -12.67 -4.73 10.83
N LEU A 128 -11.62 -5.29 10.23
CA LEU A 128 -10.61 -4.49 9.50
C LEU A 128 -11.23 -3.75 8.30
N ARG A 129 -12.20 -4.34 7.62
CA ARG A 129 -12.96 -3.71 6.53
C ARG A 129 -13.74 -2.49 7.05
N GLU A 130 -14.39 -2.62 8.21
CA GLU A 130 -15.07 -1.50 8.86
C GLU A 130 -14.11 -0.38 9.26
N VAL A 131 -12.93 -0.72 9.80
CA VAL A 131 -11.88 0.23 10.12
C VAL A 131 -11.48 1.05 8.90
N ALA A 132 -11.25 0.42 7.75
CA ALA A 132 -10.90 1.14 6.53
C ALA A 132 -12.00 2.11 6.07
N VAL A 133 -13.27 1.71 6.16
CA VAL A 133 -14.42 2.58 5.83
C VAL A 133 -14.52 3.76 6.80
N ARG A 134 -14.37 3.55 8.11
CA ARG A 134 -14.39 4.62 9.12
C ARG A 134 -13.26 5.61 8.89
N ASN A 135 -12.06 5.15 8.62
CA ASN A 135 -10.91 6.00 8.33
C ASN A 135 -11.10 6.81 7.04
N ALA A 136 -11.72 6.23 6.02
CA ALA A 136 -12.09 6.98 4.82
C ALA A 136 -13.14 8.06 5.10
N LEU A 137 -14.14 7.79 5.93
CA LEU A 137 -15.12 8.79 6.37
C LEU A 137 -14.45 9.92 7.14
N PHE A 138 -13.51 9.63 8.04
CA PHE A 138 -12.70 10.65 8.70
C PHE A 138 -11.95 11.52 7.70
N ALA A 139 -11.34 10.93 6.68
CA ALA A 139 -10.60 11.67 5.65
C ALA A 139 -11.51 12.57 4.78
N TRP A 140 -12.76 12.21 4.61
CA TRP A 140 -13.73 12.99 3.83
C TRP A 140 -14.49 14.03 4.65
N ASP A 141 -14.51 13.89 5.97
CA ASP A 141 -15.17 14.85 6.83
C ASP A 141 -14.42 16.20 6.83
N SER A 142 -15.16 17.28 6.68
CA SER A 142 -14.62 18.63 6.67
C SER A 142 -15.04 19.37 7.91
N THR A 143 -14.05 19.87 8.64
CA THR A 143 -14.26 20.82 9.74
C THR A 143 -13.75 22.20 9.35
N SER A 144 -13.80 23.18 10.25
CA SER A 144 -13.26 24.52 10.00
C SER A 144 -11.75 24.54 9.69
N VAL A 145 -11.01 23.49 10.09
CA VAL A 145 -9.55 23.38 9.92
C VAL A 145 -9.14 22.29 8.94
N ARG A 146 -10.05 21.36 8.62
CA ARG A 146 -9.79 20.21 7.76
C ARG A 146 -10.40 20.38 6.37
N THR A 147 -9.72 19.85 5.38
CA THR A 147 -10.19 19.84 3.98
C THR A 147 -10.44 18.40 3.56
N PRO A 148 -11.60 18.06 2.98
CA PRO A 148 -11.86 16.70 2.52
C PRO A 148 -10.77 16.18 1.60
N ALA A 149 -10.42 14.92 1.74
CA ALA A 149 -9.33 14.32 0.98
C ALA A 149 -9.72 14.03 -0.48
N LYS A 150 -8.92 14.54 -1.43
CA LYS A 150 -9.00 14.21 -2.86
C LYS A 150 -8.34 12.87 -3.18
N ILE A 151 -7.36 12.48 -2.36
CA ILE A 151 -6.64 11.20 -2.45
C ILE A 151 -6.60 10.56 -1.06
N LEU A 152 -6.92 9.28 -0.98
CA LEU A 152 -6.69 8.45 0.21
C LEU A 152 -5.54 7.49 -0.08
N VAL A 153 -4.54 7.50 0.79
CA VAL A 153 -3.36 6.64 0.72
C VAL A 153 -3.40 5.69 1.91
N PHE A 154 -3.63 4.41 1.65
CA PHE A 154 -3.58 3.36 2.67
C PHE A 154 -2.18 2.76 2.73
N THR A 155 -1.55 2.82 3.90
CA THR A 155 -0.16 2.38 4.07
C THR A 155 -0.01 0.87 4.23
N SER A 156 -1.05 0.17 4.66
CA SER A 156 -1.00 -1.27 4.92
C SER A 156 -1.53 -2.11 3.75
N PRO A 157 -0.82 -3.19 3.35
CA PRO A 157 -1.32 -4.14 2.36
C PRO A 157 -2.58 -4.89 2.84
N LEU A 158 -2.79 -5.01 4.15
CA LEU A 158 -4.02 -5.57 4.71
C LEU A 158 -5.23 -4.70 4.38
N GLN A 159 -5.12 -3.38 4.52
CA GLN A 159 -6.16 -2.45 4.12
C GLN A 159 -6.38 -2.46 2.60
N ALA A 160 -5.32 -2.62 1.81
CA ALA A 160 -5.40 -2.75 0.36
C ALA A 160 -6.24 -3.95 -0.08
N GLU A 161 -6.12 -5.07 0.61
CA GLU A 161 -6.87 -6.27 0.27
C GLU A 161 -8.27 -6.28 0.88
N TYR A 162 -8.40 -5.92 2.15
CA TYR A 162 -9.65 -6.12 2.88
C TYR A 162 -10.52 -4.87 2.95
N GLY A 163 -9.96 -3.67 2.90
CA GLY A 163 -10.72 -2.43 3.08
C GLY A 163 -11.03 -1.67 1.79
N LEU A 164 -10.12 -1.70 0.82
CA LEU A 164 -10.24 -0.89 -0.39
C LEU A 164 -11.53 -1.14 -1.17
N PHE A 165 -11.97 -2.40 -1.26
CA PHE A 165 -13.20 -2.77 -1.94
C PHE A 165 -14.43 -2.10 -1.32
N ASP A 166 -14.51 -2.05 0.01
CA ASP A 166 -15.65 -1.47 0.72
C ASP A 166 -15.67 0.05 0.63
N VAL A 167 -14.50 0.69 0.68
CA VAL A 167 -14.35 2.14 0.46
C VAL A 167 -14.76 2.50 -0.97
N ASP A 168 -14.32 1.75 -1.97
CA ASP A 168 -14.71 1.96 -3.38
C ASP A 168 -16.21 1.72 -3.57
N THR A 169 -16.77 0.65 -2.98
CA THR A 169 -18.21 0.37 -3.01
C THR A 169 -19.02 1.51 -2.39
N LEU A 170 -18.58 2.04 -1.25
CA LEU A 170 -19.22 3.20 -0.63
C LEU A 170 -19.21 4.42 -1.55
N GLN A 171 -18.08 4.72 -2.19
CA GLN A 171 -18.00 5.80 -3.17
C GLN A 171 -18.95 5.59 -4.35
N GLN A 172 -19.04 4.38 -4.89
CA GLN A 172 -19.97 4.07 -5.98
C GLN A 172 -21.44 4.29 -5.57
N LEU A 173 -21.81 3.92 -4.35
CA LEU A 173 -23.18 4.08 -3.83
C LEU A 173 -23.53 5.54 -3.51
N THR A 174 -22.55 6.36 -3.11
CA THR A 174 -22.76 7.73 -2.67
C THR A 174 -22.35 8.78 -3.70
N GLY A 175 -21.73 8.39 -4.81
CA GLY A 175 -21.21 9.31 -5.83
C GLY A 175 -19.88 9.95 -5.47
N GLY A 176 -19.17 9.45 -4.45
CA GLY A 176 -17.80 9.86 -4.09
C GLY A 176 -16.81 9.60 -5.22
N ARG A 177 -15.73 10.38 -5.29
CA ARG A 177 -14.71 10.29 -6.36
C ARG A 177 -13.29 10.51 -5.88
N SER A 178 -13.00 10.33 -4.61
CA SER A 178 -11.62 10.38 -4.12
C SER A 178 -10.82 9.25 -4.74
N LEU A 179 -9.57 9.54 -5.09
CA LEU A 179 -8.67 8.54 -5.63
C LEU A 179 -8.11 7.68 -4.49
N LEU A 180 -8.04 6.37 -4.73
CA LEU A 180 -7.59 5.41 -3.73
C LEU A 180 -6.23 4.85 -4.14
N LEU A 181 -5.22 5.01 -3.29
CA LEU A 181 -3.88 4.48 -3.47
C LEU A 181 -3.52 3.57 -2.30
N THR A 182 -2.78 2.52 -2.57
CA THR A 182 -2.28 1.61 -1.54
C THR A 182 -0.79 1.33 -1.73
N SER A 183 -0.09 1.03 -0.64
CA SER A 183 1.34 0.68 -0.69
C SER A 183 1.59 -0.53 -1.59
N ALA A 184 0.77 -1.56 -1.45
CA ALA A 184 0.93 -2.80 -2.22
C ALA A 184 0.73 -2.57 -3.73
N ASP A 185 -0.31 -1.81 -4.11
CA ASP A 185 -0.55 -1.46 -5.52
C ASP A 185 0.60 -0.62 -6.08
N ALA A 186 1.03 0.42 -5.35
CA ALA A 186 2.09 1.32 -5.80
C ALA A 186 3.42 0.60 -6.01
N MET A 187 3.82 -0.27 -5.08
CA MET A 187 5.07 -1.02 -5.16
C MET A 187 5.06 -2.04 -6.30
N LEU A 188 3.96 -2.76 -6.47
CA LEU A 188 3.80 -3.72 -7.58
C LEU A 188 3.83 -3.02 -8.93
N GLU A 189 3.10 -1.89 -9.09
CA GLU A 189 3.08 -1.10 -10.32
C GLU A 189 4.46 -0.48 -10.63
N ASP A 190 5.16 0.02 -9.61
CA ASP A 190 6.51 0.55 -9.81
C ASP A 190 7.46 -0.54 -10.31
N ALA A 191 7.47 -1.70 -9.66
CA ALA A 191 8.29 -2.84 -10.08
C ALA A 191 7.96 -3.31 -11.50
N TYR A 192 6.67 -3.52 -11.80
CA TYR A 192 6.24 -3.99 -13.11
C TYR A 192 6.55 -2.99 -14.23
N SER A 193 6.36 -1.68 -13.96
CA SER A 193 6.65 -0.61 -14.92
C SER A 193 8.13 -0.49 -15.29
N ARG A 194 9.03 -0.90 -14.36
CA ARG A 194 10.48 -0.98 -14.60
C ARG A 194 10.91 -2.27 -15.33
N GLY A 195 9.97 -3.13 -15.68
CA GLY A 195 10.25 -4.39 -16.39
C GLY A 195 10.47 -5.62 -15.51
N SER A 196 10.32 -5.51 -14.18
CA SER A 196 10.43 -6.66 -13.28
C SER A 196 9.28 -7.63 -13.50
N ARG A 197 9.61 -8.91 -13.58
CA ARG A 197 8.66 -10.01 -13.81
C ARG A 197 8.72 -11.08 -12.73
N HIS A 198 9.83 -11.18 -12.02
CA HIS A 198 10.05 -12.09 -10.89
C HIS A 198 10.20 -11.26 -9.64
N ILE A 199 9.11 -11.13 -8.89
CA ILE A 199 8.94 -10.22 -7.77
C ILE A 199 8.92 -11.03 -6.48
N LEU A 200 9.72 -10.63 -5.50
CA LEU A 200 9.68 -11.14 -4.15
C LEU A 200 9.19 -10.04 -3.20
N VAL A 201 8.25 -10.35 -2.33
CA VAL A 201 7.85 -9.49 -1.21
C VAL A 201 8.46 -10.03 0.08
N TRP A 202 9.15 -9.16 0.77
CA TRP A 202 9.62 -9.38 2.14
C TRP A 202 8.66 -8.72 3.11
N THR A 203 7.93 -9.50 3.88
CA THR A 203 6.84 -9.02 4.75
C THR A 203 6.83 -9.77 6.08
N GLY A 204 6.07 -9.28 7.05
CA GLY A 204 5.86 -9.95 8.32
C GLY A 204 5.03 -11.24 8.20
N ALA A 205 5.18 -12.13 9.17
CA ALA A 205 4.56 -13.46 9.15
C ALA A 205 3.03 -13.42 9.06
N LYS A 206 2.38 -12.53 9.80
CA LYS A 206 0.92 -12.38 9.78
C LYS A 206 0.42 -11.82 8.46
N THR A 207 1.07 -10.79 7.91
CA THR A 207 0.72 -10.24 6.58
C THR A 207 0.89 -11.28 5.48
N ARG A 208 1.97 -12.08 5.54
CA ARG A 208 2.14 -13.23 4.64
C ARG A 208 0.99 -14.24 4.77
N ALA A 209 0.63 -14.60 6.01
CA ALA A 209 -0.45 -15.58 6.29
C ALA A 209 -1.82 -15.10 5.79
N SER A 210 -2.08 -13.80 5.80
CA SER A 210 -3.34 -13.22 5.30
C SER A 210 -3.56 -13.42 3.80
N GLY A 211 -2.50 -13.60 3.02
CA GLY A 211 -2.58 -13.67 1.55
C GLY A 211 -2.83 -12.33 0.87
N ALA A 212 -2.75 -11.20 1.58
CA ALA A 212 -3.07 -9.88 1.04
C ALA A 212 -2.25 -9.54 -0.21
N TRP A 213 -0.94 -9.74 -0.19
CA TRP A 213 -0.06 -9.49 -1.33
C TRP A 213 -0.41 -10.33 -2.56
N GLN A 214 -0.69 -11.62 -2.34
CA GLN A 214 -1.10 -12.52 -3.42
C GLN A 214 -2.42 -12.09 -4.06
N ALA A 215 -3.37 -11.62 -3.23
CA ALA A 215 -4.66 -11.16 -3.71
C ALA A 215 -4.55 -9.85 -4.49
N VAL A 216 -3.75 -8.88 -4.01
CA VAL A 216 -3.46 -7.64 -4.74
C VAL A 216 -2.80 -7.95 -6.09
N PHE A 217 -1.78 -8.80 -6.10
CA PHE A 217 -1.10 -9.21 -7.33
C PHE A 217 -2.05 -9.91 -8.32
N ALA A 218 -2.92 -10.79 -7.84
CA ALA A 218 -3.87 -11.50 -8.68
C ALA A 218 -4.86 -10.55 -9.38
N ARG A 219 -5.23 -9.43 -8.73
CA ARG A 219 -6.09 -8.40 -9.35
C ARG A 219 -5.42 -7.69 -10.53
N LYS A 220 -4.09 -7.62 -10.55
CA LYS A 220 -3.34 -7.01 -11.69
C LYS A 220 -3.50 -7.79 -12.99
N GLY A 221 -3.74 -9.11 -12.90
CA GLY A 221 -3.93 -9.96 -14.08
C GLY A 221 -2.68 -10.13 -14.96
N TRP A 222 -1.48 -9.83 -14.44
CA TRP A 222 -0.23 -9.97 -15.19
C TRP A 222 0.13 -11.45 -15.39
N GLU A 223 0.07 -11.91 -16.64
CA GLU A 223 0.33 -13.32 -16.99
C GLU A 223 1.83 -13.65 -17.14
N ASP A 224 2.64 -12.61 -17.38
CA ASP A 224 4.08 -12.70 -17.60
C ASP A 224 4.91 -12.47 -16.34
N ALA A 225 4.26 -12.25 -15.19
CA ALA A 225 4.94 -11.99 -13.93
C ALA A 225 4.60 -13.04 -12.86
N THR A 226 5.51 -13.21 -11.91
CA THR A 226 5.36 -14.12 -10.76
C THR A 226 5.63 -13.37 -9.46
N LEU A 227 4.91 -13.73 -8.40
CA LEU A 227 5.05 -13.20 -7.06
C LEU A 227 5.42 -14.31 -6.08
N SER A 228 6.49 -14.09 -5.32
CA SER A 228 6.82 -14.85 -4.10
C SER A 228 6.61 -13.94 -2.89
N VAL A 229 6.00 -14.44 -1.82
CA VAL A 229 5.81 -13.69 -0.58
C VAL A 229 6.46 -14.48 0.55
N LEU A 230 7.51 -13.92 1.14
CA LEU A 230 8.30 -14.58 2.17
C LEU A 230 8.37 -13.71 3.43
N SER A 231 8.51 -14.41 4.56
CA SER A 231 8.76 -13.81 5.86
C SER A 231 9.90 -14.59 6.50
N PRO A 232 11.13 -14.10 6.41
CA PRO A 232 12.23 -14.74 7.12
C PRO A 232 11.99 -14.61 8.63
N PRO A 233 12.54 -15.53 9.45
CA PRO A 233 12.53 -15.36 10.89
C PRO A 233 13.36 -14.13 11.27
N ASP A 234 12.91 -13.43 12.30
CA ASP A 234 13.63 -12.30 12.87
C ASP A 234 15.04 -12.72 13.30
N ALA A 235 16.02 -11.91 12.97
CA ALA A 235 17.42 -12.13 13.31
C ALA A 235 18.02 -10.91 14.01
N LEU A 236 19.21 -11.10 14.60
CA LEU A 236 19.93 -10.02 15.29
C LEU A 236 20.43 -8.93 14.33
N ASP A 237 20.59 -9.27 13.06
CA ASP A 237 21.08 -8.34 12.04
C ASP A 237 20.43 -8.59 10.69
N ILE A 238 20.29 -7.55 9.92
CA ILE A 238 19.60 -7.52 8.62
C ILE A 238 20.28 -8.39 7.57
N ARG A 239 21.61 -8.59 7.67
CA ARG A 239 22.35 -9.47 6.73
C ARG A 239 21.97 -10.93 6.91
N THR A 240 21.78 -11.35 8.14
CA THR A 240 21.32 -12.71 8.47
C THR A 240 19.88 -12.91 7.98
N GLU A 241 19.02 -11.91 8.14
CA GLU A 241 17.66 -11.95 7.60
C GLU A 241 17.65 -12.03 6.07
N LEU A 242 18.46 -11.21 5.41
CA LEU A 242 18.57 -11.20 3.96
C LEU A 242 19.10 -12.56 3.43
N ARG A 243 20.09 -13.17 4.08
CA ARG A 243 20.52 -14.54 3.73
C ARG A 243 19.42 -15.55 3.94
N SER A 244 18.67 -15.46 5.04
CA SER A 244 17.53 -16.34 5.31
C SER A 244 16.44 -16.21 4.25
N LEU A 245 16.13 -14.97 3.85
CA LEU A 245 15.21 -14.68 2.77
C LEU A 245 15.64 -15.31 1.44
N LEU A 246 16.90 -15.11 1.06
CA LEU A 246 17.44 -15.66 -0.18
C LEU A 246 17.52 -17.21 -0.18
N ARG A 247 17.77 -17.83 0.97
CA ARG A 247 17.69 -19.31 1.13
C ARG A 247 16.28 -19.84 0.93
N GLN A 248 15.27 -19.10 1.41
CA GLN A 248 13.88 -19.48 1.25
C GLN A 248 13.37 -19.26 -0.18
N TYR A 249 13.94 -18.28 -0.88
CA TYR A 249 13.59 -18.02 -2.26
C TYR A 249 14.09 -19.13 -3.16
N ARG A 250 13.15 -19.85 -3.78
CA ARG A 250 13.44 -20.88 -4.78
C ARG A 250 12.87 -20.41 -6.10
N SER A 251 13.75 -19.90 -6.94
CA SER A 251 13.38 -19.58 -8.31
C SER A 251 13.39 -20.87 -9.13
N GLU A 252 12.35 -21.20 -9.80
CA GLU A 252 12.27 -22.33 -10.75
C GLU A 252 13.17 -22.08 -11.98
N GLY A 253 14.46 -21.77 -11.73
CA GLY A 253 15.44 -21.43 -12.76
C GLY A 253 15.36 -20.00 -13.28
N ARG A 254 14.52 -19.15 -12.68
CA ARG A 254 14.35 -17.73 -13.07
C ARG A 254 15.06 -16.82 -12.09
N LYS A 255 15.61 -15.73 -12.61
CA LYS A 255 16.32 -14.74 -11.78
C LYS A 255 15.34 -13.80 -11.11
N LEU A 256 15.59 -13.50 -9.85
CA LEU A 256 14.84 -12.51 -9.08
C LEU A 256 15.18 -11.10 -9.57
N ASP A 257 14.16 -10.31 -9.92
CA ASP A 257 14.35 -8.97 -10.45
C ASP A 257 14.30 -7.89 -9.36
N VAL A 258 13.47 -8.10 -8.33
CA VAL A 258 13.20 -7.08 -7.31
C VAL A 258 12.74 -7.71 -6.00
N ILE A 259 13.14 -7.10 -4.88
CA ILE A 259 12.52 -7.33 -3.57
C ILE A 259 11.72 -6.09 -3.18
N LEU A 260 10.42 -6.29 -2.93
CA LEU A 260 9.54 -5.30 -2.33
C LEU A 260 9.61 -5.43 -0.81
N LEU A 261 9.92 -4.33 -0.13
CA LEU A 261 10.09 -4.26 1.32
C LEU A 261 8.78 -3.79 1.95
N ASP A 262 8.06 -4.67 2.63
CA ASP A 262 6.81 -4.32 3.30
C ASP A 262 7.10 -3.66 4.67
N THR A 263 7.88 -2.59 4.64
CA THR A 263 8.22 -1.77 5.81
C THR A 263 8.64 -0.37 5.38
N TYR A 264 8.21 0.63 6.13
CA TYR A 264 8.52 2.05 5.88
C TYR A 264 9.87 2.49 6.47
N GLN A 265 10.47 1.66 7.31
CA GLN A 265 11.74 1.95 7.97
C GLN A 265 12.96 1.48 7.16
N ALA A 266 12.75 0.59 6.19
CA ALA A 266 13.83 0.06 5.38
C ALA A 266 14.49 1.14 4.51
N GLN A 267 15.80 1.01 4.38
CA GLN A 267 16.61 1.82 3.48
C GLN A 267 17.16 0.92 2.35
N PRO A 268 16.64 1.03 1.12
CA PRO A 268 17.11 0.21 -0.01
C PRO A 268 18.60 0.27 -0.26
N SER A 269 19.22 1.45 -0.06
CA SER A 269 20.67 1.63 -0.19
C SER A 269 21.47 0.85 0.85
N TYR A 270 20.99 0.78 2.09
CA TYR A 270 21.61 -0.02 3.14
C TYR A 270 21.51 -1.50 2.81
N LEU A 271 20.33 -1.99 2.41
CA LEU A 271 20.16 -3.39 2.00
C LEU A 271 21.00 -3.75 0.78
N ALA A 272 21.15 -2.84 -0.17
CA ALA A 272 22.04 -3.05 -1.31
C ALA A 272 23.51 -3.21 -0.87
N SER A 273 23.97 -2.38 0.07
CA SER A 273 25.33 -2.51 0.61
C SER A 273 25.54 -3.81 1.39
N GLU A 274 24.54 -4.27 2.15
CA GLU A 274 24.58 -5.55 2.84
C GLU A 274 24.60 -6.75 1.86
N LEU A 275 23.84 -6.65 0.77
CA LEU A 275 23.88 -7.62 -0.31
C LEU A 275 25.25 -7.69 -0.99
N ASP A 276 25.89 -6.54 -1.22
CA ASP A 276 27.23 -6.50 -1.79
C ASP A 276 28.29 -7.13 -0.87
N ILE A 277 28.15 -6.98 0.44
CA ILE A 277 29.00 -7.68 1.42
C ILE A 277 28.79 -9.20 1.32
N ILE A 278 27.54 -9.67 1.19
CA ILE A 278 27.23 -11.07 0.98
C ILE A 278 27.92 -11.59 -0.30
N ARG A 279 27.81 -10.86 -1.41
CA ARG A 279 28.43 -11.21 -2.69
C ARG A 279 29.94 -11.34 -2.62
N GLN A 280 30.58 -10.48 -1.81
CA GLN A 280 32.03 -10.44 -1.63
C GLN A 280 32.56 -11.47 -0.65
N ALA A 281 31.72 -12.10 0.16
CA ALA A 281 32.14 -13.05 1.19
C ALA A 281 32.79 -14.33 0.64
N GLY A 282 32.57 -14.66 -0.64
CA GLY A 282 33.27 -15.67 -1.38
C GLY A 282 32.91 -17.11 -0.97
N THR A 283 31.87 -17.32 -0.19
CA THR A 283 31.39 -18.68 0.11
C THR A 283 30.62 -19.23 -1.10
N GLU A 284 30.54 -20.57 -1.21
CA GLU A 284 29.77 -21.22 -2.27
C GLU A 284 28.29 -20.86 -2.21
N GLU A 285 27.75 -20.69 -0.99
CA GLU A 285 26.38 -20.27 -0.75
C GLU A 285 26.16 -18.83 -1.26
N ASP A 286 27.04 -17.90 -0.91
CA ASP A 286 26.91 -16.49 -1.30
C ASP A 286 27.02 -16.33 -2.83
N ALA A 287 27.90 -17.11 -3.47
CA ALA A 287 27.99 -17.19 -4.93
C ALA A 287 26.70 -17.75 -5.58
N SER A 288 25.96 -18.61 -4.87
CA SER A 288 24.67 -19.09 -5.33
C SER A 288 23.60 -17.99 -5.32
N PHE A 289 23.60 -17.12 -4.32
CA PHE A 289 22.67 -15.98 -4.24
C PHE A 289 22.88 -15.01 -5.41
N ASP A 290 24.12 -14.69 -5.74
CA ASP A 290 24.41 -13.79 -6.88
C ASP A 290 23.87 -14.36 -8.20
N ARG A 291 23.99 -15.68 -8.42
CA ARG A 291 23.41 -16.33 -9.60
C ARG A 291 21.89 -16.30 -9.67
N MET A 292 21.21 -16.16 -8.52
CA MET A 292 19.75 -16.08 -8.43
C MET A 292 19.22 -14.69 -8.77
N LEU A 293 20.04 -13.66 -8.70
CA LEU A 293 19.62 -12.28 -8.91
C LEU A 293 19.80 -11.88 -10.39
N SER A 294 18.90 -11.03 -10.89
CA SER A 294 19.07 -10.41 -12.21
C SER A 294 20.20 -9.37 -12.17
N ARG A 295 20.71 -9.00 -13.34
CA ARG A 295 21.79 -8.01 -13.44
C ARG A 295 21.37 -6.66 -12.87
N ASP A 296 20.12 -6.27 -13.11
CA ASP A 296 19.53 -4.99 -12.74
C ASP A 296 18.65 -5.13 -11.48
N PHE A 297 19.00 -6.09 -10.61
CA PHE A 297 18.28 -6.32 -9.36
C PHE A 297 18.30 -5.10 -8.44
N TYR A 298 17.17 -4.83 -7.78
CA TYR A 298 17.01 -3.70 -6.86
C TYR A 298 15.98 -3.97 -5.76
N PHE A 299 15.91 -3.05 -4.79
CA PHE A 299 14.90 -3.03 -3.74
C PHE A 299 13.91 -1.88 -3.97
N VAL A 300 12.64 -2.11 -3.62
CA VAL A 300 11.59 -1.08 -3.59
C VAL A 300 11.02 -1.01 -2.20
N GLU A 301 10.84 0.20 -1.70
CA GLU A 301 10.20 0.47 -0.41
C GLU A 301 8.94 1.33 -0.59
N PRO A 302 7.97 1.29 0.38
CA PRO A 302 6.65 1.89 0.19
C PRO A 302 6.69 3.40 -0.04
N ARG A 303 7.57 4.15 0.65
CA ARG A 303 7.59 5.63 0.61
C ARG A 303 7.86 6.15 -0.80
N SER A 304 8.89 5.63 -1.45
CA SER A 304 9.26 6.06 -2.81
C SER A 304 8.23 5.64 -3.84
N ALA A 305 7.67 4.43 -3.70
CA ALA A 305 6.62 3.94 -4.60
C ALA A 305 5.32 4.74 -4.46
N LEU A 306 4.90 5.03 -3.23
CA LEU A 306 3.72 5.85 -2.96
C LEU A 306 3.94 7.31 -3.36
N ALA A 307 5.11 7.89 -3.11
CA ALA A 307 5.42 9.25 -3.56
C ALA A 307 5.29 9.37 -5.08
N LYS A 308 5.83 8.39 -5.82
CA LYS A 308 5.65 8.33 -7.28
C LYS A 308 4.16 8.23 -7.65
N ALA A 309 3.41 7.33 -7.02
CA ALA A 309 1.99 7.13 -7.33
C ALA A 309 1.15 8.38 -7.03
N VAL A 310 1.35 9.03 -5.88
CA VAL A 310 0.67 10.28 -5.51
C VAL A 310 0.99 11.38 -6.50
N TYR A 311 2.28 11.56 -6.86
CA TYR A 311 2.70 12.56 -7.84
C TYR A 311 2.06 12.33 -9.21
N ASP A 312 2.11 11.10 -9.72
CA ASP A 312 1.59 10.75 -11.03
C ASP A 312 0.07 10.96 -11.11
N VAL A 313 -0.65 10.66 -10.03
CA VAL A 313 -2.11 10.89 -9.90
C VAL A 313 -2.43 12.38 -9.83
N LEU A 314 -1.72 13.16 -9.00
CA LEU A 314 -1.91 14.61 -8.91
C LEU A 314 -1.66 15.29 -10.25
N ARG A 315 -0.61 14.86 -10.97
CA ARG A 315 -0.25 15.42 -12.26
C ARG A 315 -1.24 15.03 -13.36
N SER A 316 -1.54 13.76 -13.52
CA SER A 316 -2.44 13.27 -14.57
C SER A 316 -3.88 13.76 -14.38
N GLY A 317 -4.32 13.91 -13.12
CA GLY A 317 -5.63 14.42 -12.77
C GLY A 317 -5.74 15.95 -12.75
N ASN A 318 -4.64 16.68 -12.96
CA ASN A 318 -4.56 18.13 -12.75
C ASN A 318 -5.06 18.55 -11.36
N LEU A 319 -4.61 17.80 -10.33
CA LEU A 319 -5.07 17.93 -8.95
C LEU A 319 -4.08 18.65 -8.04
N PHE A 320 -2.94 19.12 -8.55
CA PHE A 320 -2.03 19.96 -7.76
C PHE A 320 -2.70 21.28 -7.36
N THR A 321 -2.42 21.74 -6.15
CA THR A 321 -2.98 23.02 -5.64
C THR A 321 -2.39 24.25 -6.34
N HIS A 322 -1.28 24.12 -7.03
CA HIS A 322 -0.50 25.20 -7.67
C HIS A 322 -0.10 26.33 -6.71
N ARG A 323 -0.08 26.07 -5.41
CA ARG A 323 0.41 27.02 -4.40
C ARG A 323 1.91 26.89 -4.26
N ILE A 324 2.64 27.99 -4.27
CA ILE A 324 4.08 28.02 -4.00
C ILE A 324 4.29 28.14 -2.49
N ALA A 325 4.22 27.01 -1.81
CA ALA A 325 4.41 26.91 -0.37
C ALA A 325 5.02 25.55 -0.03
N ARG A 326 5.68 25.44 1.12
CA ARG A 326 6.10 24.12 1.63
C ARG A 326 4.87 23.25 1.87
N PRO A 327 4.95 21.91 1.66
CA PRO A 327 3.90 21.01 2.01
C PRO A 327 3.51 21.16 3.48
N LEU A 328 2.21 21.20 3.76
CA LEU A 328 1.69 21.22 5.12
C LEU A 328 1.40 19.78 5.54
N VAL A 329 1.82 19.40 6.75
CA VAL A 329 1.49 18.10 7.35
C VAL A 329 0.74 18.36 8.65
N ARG A 330 -0.41 17.69 8.81
CA ARG A 330 -1.21 17.69 10.03
C ARG A 330 -1.45 16.25 10.47
N TYR A 331 -1.35 16.00 11.74
CA TYR A 331 -1.52 14.68 12.33
C TYR A 331 -2.81 14.61 13.12
N TYR A 332 -3.51 13.50 13.00
CA TYR A 332 -4.74 13.21 13.71
C TYR A 332 -4.67 11.78 14.27
N LEU A 333 -5.03 11.61 15.53
CA LEU A 333 -5.11 10.32 16.22
C LEU A 333 -6.56 9.84 16.25
N THR A 334 -6.76 8.54 16.04
CA THR A 334 -8.04 7.92 16.33
C THR A 334 -8.11 7.56 17.82
N GLU A 335 -9.14 8.03 18.50
CA GLU A 335 -9.36 7.81 19.93
C GLU A 335 -10.79 7.38 20.21
N GLU A 336 -10.99 6.69 21.33
CA GLU A 336 -12.34 6.35 21.78
C GLU A 336 -13.00 7.55 22.48
N SER A 337 -14.18 7.94 22.00
CA SER A 337 -14.95 9.00 22.59
C SER A 337 -15.56 8.60 23.94
N VAL A 338 -15.67 9.53 24.87
CA VAL A 338 -16.37 9.35 26.16
C VAL A 338 -17.83 8.90 25.97
N GLN A 339 -18.45 9.22 24.84
CA GLN A 339 -19.82 8.86 24.49
C GLN A 339 -19.94 7.52 23.75
N GLY A 340 -18.80 6.84 23.55
CA GLY A 340 -18.67 5.65 22.72
C GLY A 340 -18.49 6.00 21.23
N GLY A 341 -17.74 5.15 20.52
CA GLY A 341 -17.34 5.34 19.14
C GLY A 341 -15.99 6.05 18.97
N LEU A 342 -15.44 6.02 17.76
CA LEU A 342 -14.16 6.63 17.46
C LEU A 342 -14.32 8.09 17.03
N VAL A 343 -13.39 8.90 17.48
CA VAL A 343 -13.24 10.32 17.08
C VAL A 343 -11.83 10.55 16.54
N LEU A 344 -11.66 11.64 15.84
CA LEU A 344 -10.37 12.04 15.29
C LEU A 344 -9.93 13.35 15.99
N GLU A 345 -8.81 13.28 16.70
CA GLU A 345 -8.26 14.44 17.41
C GLU A 345 -6.97 14.92 16.76
N GLU A 346 -6.84 16.26 16.60
CA GLU A 346 -5.60 16.84 16.07
C GLU A 346 -4.48 16.70 17.09
N ALA A 347 -3.34 16.17 16.65
CA ALA A 347 -2.18 15.91 17.48
C ALA A 347 -1.04 16.87 17.17
N ASP A 348 -0.28 17.25 18.20
CA ASP A 348 0.95 18.04 18.02
C ASP A 348 2.00 17.26 17.25
N ALA A 349 2.53 17.87 16.17
CA ALA A 349 3.47 17.21 15.29
C ALA A 349 4.77 16.78 16.02
N SER A 350 5.26 17.59 16.95
CA SER A 350 6.50 17.27 17.68
C SER A 350 6.29 16.12 18.66
N TYR A 351 5.12 16.05 19.28
CA TYR A 351 4.74 14.92 20.13
C TYR A 351 4.65 13.62 19.31
N VAL A 352 3.91 13.64 18.23
CA VAL A 352 3.70 12.47 17.38
C VAL A 352 5.01 11.97 16.79
N GLU A 353 5.81 12.86 16.21
CA GLU A 353 7.10 12.52 15.63
C GLU A 353 8.06 11.94 16.68
N SER A 354 8.04 12.44 17.92
CA SER A 354 8.87 11.88 19.00
C SER A 354 8.36 10.56 19.57
N ALA A 355 7.05 10.34 19.58
CA ALA A 355 6.44 9.14 20.16
C ALA A 355 6.53 7.90 19.25
N TYR A 356 6.41 8.11 17.94
CA TYR A 356 6.26 7.01 16.98
C TYR A 356 7.45 6.85 16.01
N VAL A 357 8.28 7.86 15.84
CA VAL A 357 9.52 7.73 15.07
C VAL A 357 10.60 7.20 15.99
N GLN A 358 10.79 5.90 16.00
CA GLN A 358 11.97 5.29 16.61
C GLN A 358 13.18 5.64 15.74
N ASP A 359 14.21 6.26 16.34
CA ASP A 359 15.51 6.42 15.71
C ASP A 359 16.08 5.03 15.37
N PHE A 360 15.89 4.59 14.14
CA PHE A 360 16.61 3.45 13.61
C PHE A 360 18.08 3.88 13.40
N ARG A 361 18.87 3.68 14.46
CA ARG A 361 20.34 3.73 14.43
C ARG A 361 20.91 2.41 13.96
#